data_2f564ce25c0d95faaf93cd8fb371b075
#
_entry.id   2f564ce25c0d95faaf93cd8fb371b075
#
_cell.length_a   1.000
_cell.length_b   1.000
_cell.length_c   1.000
_cell.angle_alpha   90.00
_cell.angle_beta   90.00
_cell.angle_gamma   90.00
#
_symmetry.space_group_name_H-M   'P 1'
#
loop_
_entity.id
_entity.type
_entity.pdbx_description
1 polymer ?
#
loop_
_entity_poly.entity_id
_entity_poly.type
_entity_poly.pdbx_seq_one_letter_code
_entity_poly.pdbx_strand_id
1 'polypeptide(L)'
;MKICPFFLLTTCAALFAGAGCSHIEITQEGDPHRTVNGTLEFRSDIALPNDAVAVVRVVDPAGMEQLRAAASNDLPLGDRVKPEPVPQVLGEQTITGLKGGTIPFHIEYIADDSLLRHGLNIEARISFAGKVRFRTAVAHVLTLTNAEYPHAVWLELAAR
;
A
#
# COMPACT_ATOMS: atom_id res chain seq x y z
N MET A 1 38.60 70.31 34.23
CA MET A 1 37.34 70.84 34.78
C MET A 1 36.27 69.83 34.44
N LYS A 2 35.89 68.98 35.40
CA LYS A 2 34.56 68.83 35.95
C LYS A 2 33.56 68.35 34.92
N ILE A 3 32.78 67.29 35.02
CA ILE A 3 32.06 66.67 36.14
C ILE A 3 31.56 65.33 35.68
N CYS A 4 31.65 64.30 36.49
CA CYS A 4 30.79 63.05 36.40
C CYS A 4 29.34 63.44 36.71
N PRO A 5 28.38 62.72 36.17
CA PRO A 5 27.54 62.00 37.07
C PRO A 5 27.05 60.59 36.61
N PHE A 6 27.10 59.79 37.56
CA PHE A 6 26.05 58.92 38.07
C PHE A 6 25.38 57.95 37.12
N PHE A 7 25.86 56.68 37.23
CA PHE A 7 25.24 55.51 36.85
C PHE A 7 23.96 55.20 37.64
N LEU A 8 22.87 55.06 36.96
CA LEU A 8 21.68 54.51 37.53
C LEU A 8 21.50 53.09 36.94
N LEU A 9 21.80 52.10 37.76
CA LEU A 9 21.69 50.69 37.48
C LEU A 9 20.21 50.29 37.59
N THR A 10 19.55 50.08 36.47
CA THR A 10 18.19 49.52 36.46
C THR A 10 18.27 48.06 36.03
N THR A 11 18.18 47.20 37.02
CA THR A 11 18.06 45.76 36.87
C THR A 11 16.67 45.42 36.32
N CYS A 12 16.59 45.10 35.05
CA CYS A 12 15.38 44.54 34.44
C CYS A 12 15.46 43.03 34.51
N ALA A 13 14.78 42.43 35.50
CA ALA A 13 14.59 41.00 35.60
C ALA A 13 13.57 40.58 34.50
N ALA A 14 14.08 40.03 33.40
CA ALA A 14 13.25 39.44 32.37
C ALA A 14 12.85 38.03 32.83
N LEU A 15 11.62 37.89 33.26
CA LEU A 15 10.94 36.60 33.41
C LEU A 15 10.72 35.99 32.03
N PHE A 16 11.59 35.05 31.64
CA PHE A 16 11.33 34.17 30.50
C PHE A 16 10.24 33.17 30.91
N ALA A 17 8.98 33.53 30.64
CA ALA A 17 7.91 32.54 30.55
C ALA A 17 8.22 31.68 29.33
N GLY A 18 8.75 30.47 29.56
CA GLY A 18 8.91 29.46 28.54
C GLY A 18 7.55 29.03 28.01
N ALA A 19 7.11 29.65 26.91
CA ALA A 19 6.05 29.08 26.09
C ALA A 19 6.61 27.81 25.45
N GLY A 20 6.32 26.66 26.05
CA GLY A 20 6.53 25.38 25.43
C GLY A 20 5.65 25.32 24.18
N CYS A 21 6.23 25.63 23.03
CA CYS A 21 5.63 25.27 21.76
C CYS A 21 5.60 23.74 21.72
N SER A 22 4.47 23.14 22.07
CA SER A 22 4.19 21.79 21.64
C SER A 22 4.22 21.83 20.11
N HIS A 23 5.29 21.34 19.54
CA HIS A 23 5.41 21.11 18.12
C HIS A 23 4.41 19.98 17.82
N ILE A 24 3.21 20.37 17.43
CA ILE A 24 2.31 19.43 16.76
C ILE A 24 2.99 19.23 15.40
N GLU A 25 3.75 18.15 15.29
CA GLU A 25 4.11 17.63 13.97
C GLU A 25 2.79 17.27 13.28
N ILE A 26 2.26 18.22 12.54
CA ILE A 26 1.26 17.94 11.52
C ILE A 26 2.07 17.19 10.47
N THR A 27 2.11 15.85 10.60
CA THR A 27 2.57 14.98 9.53
C THR A 27 1.62 15.28 8.39
N GLN A 28 2.09 16.02 7.40
CA GLN A 28 1.32 16.30 6.21
C GLN A 28 1.12 14.94 5.56
N GLU A 29 -0.09 14.38 5.71
CA GLU A 29 -0.47 13.15 5.02
C GLU A 29 -0.26 13.39 3.54
N GLY A 30 0.49 12.51 2.88
CA GLY A 30 0.72 12.58 1.45
C GLY A 30 -0.60 12.45 0.70
N ASP A 31 -0.59 12.83 -0.57
CA ASP A 31 -1.75 12.63 -1.45
C ASP A 31 -2.16 11.15 -1.40
N PRO A 32 -3.42 10.83 -1.04
CA PRO A 32 -3.91 9.44 -1.03
C PRO A 32 -4.03 8.84 -2.45
N HIS A 33 -4.09 9.67 -3.49
CA HIS A 33 -4.10 9.21 -4.88
C HIS A 33 -2.69 8.79 -5.30
N ARG A 34 -2.52 7.52 -5.56
CA ARG A 34 -1.22 6.92 -5.84
C ARG A 34 -1.28 6.08 -7.10
N THR A 35 -0.11 5.88 -7.68
CA THR A 35 0.08 5.01 -8.83
C THR A 35 1.18 4.00 -8.56
N VAL A 36 0.99 2.79 -9.06
CA VAL A 36 2.04 1.78 -9.09
C VAL A 36 2.24 1.29 -10.51
N ASN A 37 3.49 1.23 -10.92
CA ASN A 37 3.91 0.76 -12.23
C ASN A 37 4.73 -0.52 -12.07
N GLY A 38 4.66 -1.39 -13.07
CA GLY A 38 5.48 -2.57 -13.04
C GLY A 38 5.30 -3.47 -14.25
N THR A 39 5.83 -4.66 -14.10
CA THR A 39 5.76 -5.71 -15.11
C THR A 39 5.37 -7.03 -14.47
N LEU A 40 4.52 -7.79 -15.15
CA LEU A 40 4.28 -9.18 -14.83
C LEU A 40 5.28 -10.04 -15.56
N GLU A 41 5.93 -10.91 -14.84
CA GLU A 41 6.91 -11.85 -15.38
C GLU A 41 6.45 -13.28 -15.14
N PHE A 42 6.56 -14.13 -16.12
CA PHE A 42 6.24 -15.54 -16.06
C PHE A 42 7.13 -16.34 -17.01
N ARG A 43 7.08 -17.65 -16.93
CA ARG A 43 7.91 -18.50 -17.80
C ARG A 43 7.59 -18.23 -19.26
N SER A 44 8.60 -17.79 -20.00
CA SER A 44 8.50 -17.36 -21.39
C SER A 44 8.29 -18.52 -22.38
N ASP A 45 8.46 -19.76 -21.95
CA ASP A 45 8.22 -20.98 -22.74
C ASP A 45 6.73 -21.27 -22.97
N ILE A 46 5.84 -20.54 -22.29
CA ILE A 46 4.40 -20.70 -22.41
C ILE A 46 3.82 -19.58 -23.28
N ALA A 47 3.35 -19.95 -24.49
CA ALA A 47 2.62 -19.01 -25.33
C ALA A 47 1.22 -18.71 -24.73
N LEU A 48 0.91 -17.44 -24.57
CA LEU A 48 -0.43 -17.04 -24.15
C LEU A 48 -1.39 -17.03 -25.37
N PRO A 49 -2.57 -17.60 -25.25
CA PRO A 49 -3.59 -17.53 -26.30
C PRO A 49 -4.19 -16.12 -26.39
N ASN A 50 -4.84 -15.80 -27.50
CA ASN A 50 -5.40 -14.48 -27.75
C ASN A 50 -6.53 -14.07 -26.79
N ASP A 51 -7.19 -15.04 -26.15
CA ASP A 51 -8.23 -14.84 -25.13
C ASP A 51 -7.68 -14.71 -23.71
N ALA A 52 -6.35 -14.67 -23.56
CA ALA A 52 -5.72 -14.48 -22.27
C ALA A 52 -5.97 -13.07 -21.72
N VAL A 53 -6.34 -13.03 -20.44
CA VAL A 53 -6.61 -11.82 -19.70
C VAL A 53 -5.77 -11.82 -18.44
N ALA A 54 -5.00 -10.75 -18.21
CA ALA A 54 -4.33 -10.50 -16.95
C ALA A 54 -5.15 -9.53 -16.10
N VAL A 55 -5.26 -9.81 -14.82
CA VAL A 55 -5.86 -8.91 -13.83
C VAL A 55 -4.81 -8.68 -12.76
N VAL A 56 -4.49 -7.42 -12.52
CA VAL A 56 -3.54 -6.98 -11.49
C VAL A 56 -4.30 -6.13 -10.47
N ARG A 57 -4.05 -6.36 -9.18
CA ARG A 57 -4.75 -5.69 -8.09
C ARG A 57 -3.76 -5.20 -7.04
N VAL A 58 -4.09 -4.06 -6.44
CA VAL A 58 -3.51 -3.63 -5.17
C VAL A 58 -4.52 -3.96 -4.09
N VAL A 59 -4.12 -4.76 -3.10
CA VAL A 59 -5.02 -5.25 -2.05
C VAL A 59 -4.46 -4.94 -0.66
N ASP A 60 -5.36 -4.65 0.28
CA ASP A 60 -5.03 -4.51 1.69
C ASP A 60 -5.17 -5.85 2.42
N PRO A 61 -4.06 -6.50 2.83
CA PRO A 61 -4.12 -7.73 3.60
C PRO A 61 -4.59 -7.52 5.05
N ALA A 62 -4.43 -6.34 5.63
CA ALA A 62 -4.83 -6.05 7.01
C ALA A 62 -6.34 -5.97 7.15
N GLY A 63 -7.06 -5.49 6.13
CA GLY A 63 -8.52 -5.54 6.08
C GLY A 63 -9.05 -6.98 6.20
N MET A 64 -8.32 -7.96 5.67
CA MET A 64 -8.65 -9.38 5.84
C MET A 64 -8.50 -9.88 7.28
N GLU A 65 -7.45 -9.44 7.97
CA GLU A 65 -7.20 -9.86 9.36
C GLU A 65 -8.22 -9.26 10.32
N GLN A 66 -8.62 -8.01 10.11
CA GLN A 66 -9.66 -7.35 10.90
C GLN A 66 -11.03 -8.01 10.69
N LEU A 67 -11.38 -8.36 9.45
CA LEU A 67 -12.61 -9.10 9.15
C LEU A 67 -12.60 -10.51 9.77
N ARG A 68 -11.45 -11.19 9.79
CA ARG A 68 -11.28 -12.46 10.50
C ARG A 68 -11.49 -12.33 12.00
N ALA A 69 -10.91 -11.30 12.60
CA ALA A 69 -11.03 -11.03 14.03
C ALA A 69 -12.47 -10.69 14.42
N ALA A 70 -13.17 -9.86 13.62
CA ALA A 70 -14.57 -9.52 13.86
C ALA A 70 -15.50 -10.74 13.70
N ALA A 71 -15.31 -11.55 12.66
CA ALA A 71 -16.10 -12.76 12.42
C ALA A 71 -15.90 -13.85 13.49
N SER A 72 -14.78 -13.83 14.23
CA SER A 72 -14.51 -14.82 15.29
C SER A 72 -15.19 -14.49 16.61
N ASN A 73 -15.59 -13.23 16.84
CA ASN A 73 -16.11 -12.77 18.14
C ASN A 73 -17.64 -12.81 18.26
N ASP A 74 -18.40 -12.82 17.16
CA ASP A 74 -19.84 -12.59 17.18
C ASP A 74 -20.74 -13.82 16.93
N LEU A 75 -20.20 -15.03 16.75
CA LEU A 75 -21.02 -16.21 16.43
C LEU A 75 -21.03 -17.28 17.52
N PRO A 76 -22.23 -17.76 17.93
CA PRO A 76 -22.37 -18.92 18.80
C PRO A 76 -21.81 -20.20 18.14
N LEU A 77 -21.33 -21.13 18.96
CA LEU A 77 -20.46 -22.27 18.63
C LEU A 77 -21.03 -23.29 17.62
N GLY A 78 -22.23 -23.10 17.06
CA GLY A 78 -22.96 -24.12 16.30
C GLY A 78 -22.98 -23.96 14.77
N ASP A 79 -22.89 -22.75 14.23
CA ASP A 79 -23.13 -22.49 12.79
C ASP A 79 -22.03 -21.63 12.15
N ARG A 80 -20.78 -22.00 12.37
CA ARG A 80 -19.64 -21.29 11.78
C ARG A 80 -19.43 -21.67 10.32
N VAL A 81 -20.27 -21.17 9.43
CA VAL A 81 -19.84 -20.95 8.06
C VAL A 81 -18.87 -19.76 8.13
N LYS A 82 -17.57 -20.07 8.19
CA LYS A 82 -16.51 -19.07 8.22
C LYS A 82 -16.56 -18.32 6.87
N PRO A 83 -17.02 -17.05 6.83
CA PRO A 83 -16.92 -16.29 5.60
C PRO A 83 -15.45 -16.22 5.23
N GLU A 84 -15.12 -16.65 4.02
CA GLU A 84 -13.77 -16.52 3.50
C GLU A 84 -13.48 -15.00 3.38
N PRO A 85 -12.51 -14.45 4.11
CA PRO A 85 -12.27 -13.03 4.10
C PRO A 85 -11.83 -12.61 2.71
N VAL A 86 -12.61 -11.74 2.08
CA VAL A 86 -12.30 -11.17 0.78
C VAL A 86 -11.34 -9.99 1.00
N PRO A 87 -10.16 -9.96 0.36
CA PRO A 87 -9.23 -8.84 0.49
C PRO A 87 -9.88 -7.56 -0.03
N GLN A 88 -9.63 -6.44 0.66
CA GLN A 88 -10.07 -5.15 0.17
C GLN A 88 -9.21 -4.76 -1.03
N VAL A 89 -9.85 -4.63 -2.19
CA VAL A 89 -9.20 -4.17 -3.43
C VAL A 89 -9.20 -2.65 -3.43
N LEU A 90 -8.00 -2.04 -3.50
CA LEU A 90 -7.80 -0.58 -3.53
C LEU A 90 -7.66 -0.06 -4.96
N GLY A 91 -7.17 -0.88 -5.87
CA GLY A 91 -7.04 -0.59 -7.29
C GLY A 91 -6.93 -1.86 -8.12
N GLU A 92 -7.42 -1.83 -9.35
CA GLU A 92 -7.41 -2.99 -10.26
C GLU A 92 -7.16 -2.53 -11.69
N GLN A 93 -6.38 -3.32 -12.44
CA GLN A 93 -6.24 -3.19 -13.88
C GLN A 93 -6.49 -4.52 -14.57
N THR A 94 -7.30 -4.49 -15.61
CA THR A 94 -7.51 -5.64 -16.52
C THR A 94 -6.79 -5.37 -17.83
N ILE A 95 -5.94 -6.31 -18.27
CA ILE A 95 -5.12 -6.21 -19.47
C ILE A 95 -5.51 -7.35 -20.41
N THR A 96 -5.87 -7.01 -21.64
CA THR A 96 -6.24 -7.95 -22.70
C THR A 96 -5.25 -7.87 -23.87
N GLY A 97 -5.32 -8.83 -24.80
CA GLY A 97 -4.42 -8.85 -25.95
C GLY A 97 -2.96 -9.08 -25.57
N LEU A 98 -2.74 -9.94 -24.59
CA LEU A 98 -1.43 -10.23 -24.06
C LEU A 98 -0.52 -10.84 -25.12
N LYS A 99 0.69 -10.27 -25.21
CA LYS A 99 1.77 -10.86 -26.01
C LYS A 99 2.74 -11.52 -25.05
N GLY A 100 3.20 -12.70 -25.37
CA GLY A 100 4.10 -13.47 -24.49
C GLY A 100 5.32 -12.66 -24.02
N GLY A 101 5.86 -13.00 -22.86
CA GLY A 101 6.99 -12.35 -22.23
C GLY A 101 6.60 -11.48 -21.03
N THR A 102 7.06 -10.25 -21.04
CA THR A 102 6.80 -9.29 -19.96
C THR A 102 5.56 -8.46 -20.28
N ILE A 103 4.61 -8.36 -19.34
CA ILE A 103 3.36 -7.60 -19.50
C ILE A 103 3.44 -6.36 -18.60
N PRO A 104 3.49 -5.14 -19.14
CA PRO A 104 3.50 -3.93 -18.34
C PRO A 104 2.12 -3.68 -17.71
N PHE A 105 2.11 -3.12 -16.49
CA PHE A 105 0.91 -2.65 -15.83
C PHE A 105 1.08 -1.28 -15.20
N HIS A 106 -0.05 -0.57 -15.03
CA HIS A 106 -0.14 0.74 -14.40
C HIS A 106 -1.47 0.82 -13.64
N ILE A 107 -1.42 0.89 -12.31
CA ILE A 107 -2.62 0.90 -11.48
C ILE A 107 -2.69 2.19 -10.69
N GLU A 108 -3.80 2.89 -10.79
CA GLU A 108 -4.18 3.96 -9.88
C GLU A 108 -4.94 3.38 -8.70
N TYR A 109 -4.58 3.78 -7.47
CA TYR A 109 -5.21 3.31 -6.26
C TYR A 109 -5.28 4.42 -5.21
N ILE A 110 -6.16 4.24 -4.21
CA ILE A 110 -6.31 5.19 -3.11
C ILE A 110 -5.81 4.52 -1.84
N ALA A 111 -4.75 5.07 -1.26
CA ALA A 111 -4.19 4.62 -0.01
C ALA A 111 -3.45 5.76 0.70
N ASP A 112 -3.74 5.94 1.98
CA ASP A 112 -2.99 6.85 2.84
C ASP A 112 -1.63 6.25 3.26
N ASP A 113 -0.80 7.06 3.88
CA ASP A 113 0.52 6.64 4.35
C ASP A 113 0.44 5.54 5.41
N SER A 114 -0.64 5.47 6.18
CA SER A 114 -0.82 4.47 7.23
C SER A 114 -1.00 3.08 6.63
N LEU A 115 -1.79 2.95 5.57
CA LEU A 115 -1.96 1.69 4.83
C LEU A 115 -0.65 1.21 4.22
N LEU A 116 0.13 2.12 3.61
CA LEU A 116 1.43 1.77 3.04
C LEU A 116 2.48 1.38 4.09
N ARG A 117 2.41 1.93 5.31
CA ARG A 117 3.28 1.49 6.41
C ARG A 117 2.97 0.09 6.89
N HIS A 118 1.71 -0.34 6.82
CA HIS A 118 1.30 -1.72 7.12
C HIS A 118 1.66 -2.69 5.99
N GLY A 119 1.83 -2.17 4.78
CA GLY A 119 2.14 -2.94 3.57
C GLY A 119 0.88 -3.41 2.84
N LEU A 120 0.78 -3.04 1.58
CA LEU A 120 -0.22 -3.53 0.65
C LEU A 120 0.39 -4.65 -0.19
N ASN A 121 -0.44 -5.48 -0.82
CA ASN A 121 0.04 -6.52 -1.71
C ASN A 121 -0.34 -6.23 -3.16
N ILE A 122 0.58 -6.48 -4.08
CA ILE A 122 0.26 -6.56 -5.51
C ILE A 122 -0.04 -8.02 -5.83
N GLU A 123 -1.26 -8.29 -6.24
CA GLU A 123 -1.71 -9.60 -6.69
C GLU A 123 -2.00 -9.58 -8.18
N ALA A 124 -1.56 -10.60 -8.89
CA ALA A 124 -1.84 -10.72 -10.30
C ALA A 124 -2.22 -12.15 -10.68
N ARG A 125 -3.07 -12.25 -11.68
CA ARG A 125 -3.49 -13.53 -12.26
C ARG A 125 -3.64 -13.40 -13.77
N ILE A 126 -3.33 -14.47 -14.48
CA ILE A 126 -3.64 -14.61 -15.91
C ILE A 126 -4.62 -15.76 -16.08
N SER A 127 -5.72 -15.48 -16.77
CA SER A 127 -6.79 -16.44 -17.04
C SER A 127 -6.98 -16.59 -18.54
N PHE A 128 -7.23 -17.81 -18.99
CA PHE A 128 -7.68 -18.13 -20.34
C PHE A 128 -8.46 -19.45 -20.36
N ALA A 129 -9.31 -19.62 -21.36
CA ALA A 129 -10.25 -20.73 -21.42
C ALA A 129 -11.09 -20.87 -20.12
N GLY A 130 -11.51 -19.75 -19.53
CA GLY A 130 -12.33 -19.70 -18.31
C GLY A 130 -11.64 -20.15 -17.02
N LYS A 131 -10.33 -20.34 -17.01
CA LYS A 131 -9.57 -20.81 -15.83
C LYS A 131 -8.37 -19.90 -15.54
N VAL A 132 -8.08 -19.69 -14.25
CA VAL A 132 -6.84 -19.09 -13.82
C VAL A 132 -5.69 -20.05 -14.09
N ARG A 133 -4.70 -19.61 -14.83
CA ARG A 133 -3.53 -20.41 -15.22
C ARG A 133 -2.25 -19.96 -14.54
N PHE A 134 -2.11 -18.66 -14.30
CA PHE A 134 -0.98 -18.10 -13.57
C PHE A 134 -1.50 -17.23 -12.46
N ARG A 135 -0.79 -17.18 -11.36
CA ARG A 135 -1.06 -16.29 -10.22
C ARG A 135 0.23 -15.91 -9.54
N THR A 136 0.21 -14.81 -8.81
CA THR A 136 1.28 -14.42 -7.90
C THR A 136 1.48 -15.52 -6.86
N ALA A 137 2.67 -16.07 -6.76
CA ALA A 137 2.99 -17.15 -5.82
C ALA A 137 3.50 -16.63 -4.49
N VAL A 138 4.25 -15.54 -4.53
CA VAL A 138 4.85 -14.88 -3.37
C VAL A 138 4.24 -13.50 -3.20
N ALA A 139 3.89 -13.12 -1.99
CA ALA A 139 3.39 -11.79 -1.68
C ALA A 139 4.38 -10.72 -2.16
N HIS A 140 3.92 -9.83 -3.03
CA HIS A 140 4.69 -8.69 -3.50
C HIS A 140 4.27 -7.44 -2.73
N VAL A 141 5.02 -7.13 -1.67
CA VAL A 141 4.63 -6.10 -0.71
C VAL A 141 4.96 -4.71 -1.22
N LEU A 142 3.94 -3.86 -1.27
CA LEU A 142 4.02 -2.45 -1.58
C LEU A 142 4.04 -1.65 -0.27
N THR A 143 5.07 -0.84 -0.08
CA THR A 143 5.28 -0.03 1.13
C THR A 143 5.51 1.43 0.79
N LEU A 144 5.48 2.30 1.79
CA LEU A 144 5.76 3.73 1.61
C LEU A 144 7.14 4.00 0.96
N THR A 145 8.12 3.11 1.20
CA THR A 145 9.49 3.29 0.69
C THR A 145 9.69 2.80 -0.73
N ASN A 146 8.84 1.90 -1.23
CA ASN A 146 8.99 1.31 -2.57
C ASN A 146 7.85 1.63 -3.53
N ALA A 147 6.79 2.30 -3.08
CA ALA A 147 5.60 2.58 -3.88
C ALA A 147 5.87 3.35 -5.18
N GLU A 148 6.93 4.16 -5.21
CA GLU A 148 7.29 4.97 -6.38
C GLU A 148 8.18 4.25 -7.39
N TYR A 149 8.72 3.06 -7.03
CA TYR A 149 9.61 2.31 -7.91
C TYR A 149 8.84 1.32 -8.77
N PRO A 150 9.36 0.98 -9.97
CA PRO A 150 8.78 -0.08 -10.79
C PRO A 150 8.87 -1.45 -10.10
N HIS A 151 7.82 -2.23 -10.19
CA HIS A 151 7.72 -3.55 -9.57
C HIS A 151 7.75 -4.67 -10.62
N ALA A 152 8.60 -5.67 -10.42
CA ALA A 152 8.58 -6.91 -11.19
C ALA A 152 7.83 -7.99 -10.39
N VAL A 153 6.65 -8.37 -10.86
CA VAL A 153 5.77 -9.33 -10.18
C VAL A 153 5.85 -10.67 -10.89
N TRP A 154 6.40 -11.66 -10.19
CA TRP A 154 6.56 -13.01 -10.73
C TRP A 154 5.28 -13.84 -10.56
N LEU A 155 4.86 -14.48 -11.67
CA LEU A 155 3.70 -15.34 -11.71
C LEU A 155 4.11 -16.80 -11.91
N GLU A 156 3.49 -17.69 -11.15
CA GLU A 156 3.64 -19.13 -11.27
C GLU A 156 2.36 -19.78 -11.79
N LEU A 157 2.51 -20.98 -12.31
CA LEU A 157 1.36 -21.80 -12.73
C LEU A 157 0.45 -22.04 -11.51
N ALA A 158 -0.83 -21.75 -11.66
CA ALA A 158 -1.81 -22.08 -10.66
C ALA A 158 -1.91 -23.60 -10.53
N ALA A 159 -1.77 -24.11 -9.31
CA ALA A 159 -1.99 -25.53 -9.04
C ALA A 159 -3.41 -25.93 -9.47
N ARG A 160 -3.55 -27.14 -10.02
CA ARG A 160 -4.83 -27.72 -10.45
C ARG A 160 -5.72 -28.00 -9.25
#